data_d765776086824264f287413daf51a067
#
_entry.id   d765776086824264f287413daf51a067
#
_cell.length_a   1.000
_cell.length_b   1.000
_cell.length_c   1.000
_cell.angle_alpha   90.00
_cell.angle_beta   90.00
_cell.angle_gamma   90.00
#
_symmetry.space_group_name_H-M   'P 1'
#
loop_
_entity.id
_entity.type
_entity.pdbx_description
1 polymer ?
#
loop_
_entity_poly.entity_id
_entity_poly.type
_entity_poly.pdbx_seq_one_letter_code
_entity_poly.pdbx_strand_id
1 'polypeptide(L)'
;VKVEQINGDRIMCIQTDKLEMDGSITSTYIYVELMGKYSNCIFVQNGIILESLIHVSPLMNRERSISPKLQYNLPPNANRVSLMDFDCNEIKNLLTSFGNGSVQQSIRAIFNGFGKPLLDEVLYISNLSGEEIITDLDTFQLDTLSKALNDLKVKLENSNGLFTLVNDNNKKAHASILLHNYKVLKEYNTISEALEESIHNTKAIHTADKELEKIL
;
A
#
# COMPACT_ATOMS: atom_id res chain seq x y z
N VAL A 1 18.35 8.64 -12.62
CA VAL A 1 17.08 8.72 -11.86
C VAL A 1 16.69 7.31 -11.45
N LYS A 2 16.37 7.11 -10.18
CA LYS A 2 15.82 5.87 -9.62
C LYS A 2 14.43 6.18 -9.06
N VAL A 3 13.48 5.28 -9.24
CA VAL A 3 12.14 5.38 -8.65
C VAL A 3 11.85 4.09 -7.90
N GLU A 4 11.39 4.22 -6.65
CA GLU A 4 11.06 3.07 -5.82
C GLU A 4 9.86 3.35 -4.91
N GLN A 5 9.13 2.31 -4.58
CA GLN A 5 8.10 2.34 -3.53
C GLN A 5 8.74 2.01 -2.20
N ILE A 6 8.45 2.80 -1.17
CA ILE A 6 9.04 2.60 0.16
C ILE A 6 8.18 1.63 0.97
N ASN A 7 8.77 0.51 1.40
CA ASN A 7 8.20 -0.49 2.30
C ASN A 7 6.79 -1.01 1.90
N GLY A 8 6.48 -1.04 0.59
CA GLY A 8 5.13 -1.43 0.14
C GLY A 8 4.02 -0.47 0.58
N ASP A 9 4.35 0.69 1.14
CA ASP A 9 3.39 1.73 1.51
C ASP A 9 3.11 2.68 0.32
N ARG A 10 2.16 3.57 0.48
CA ARG A 10 1.78 4.59 -0.52
C ARG A 10 2.77 5.76 -0.54
N ILE A 11 4.06 5.43 -0.53
CA ILE A 11 5.17 6.37 -0.59
C ILE A 11 6.03 5.99 -1.79
N MET A 12 6.17 6.91 -2.73
CA MET A 12 7.09 6.81 -3.85
C MET A 12 8.29 7.70 -3.57
N CYS A 13 9.48 7.17 -3.75
CA CYS A 13 10.74 7.92 -3.69
C CYS A 13 11.34 8.03 -5.10
N ILE A 14 11.62 9.23 -5.54
CA ILE A 14 12.33 9.52 -6.77
C ILE A 14 13.69 10.09 -6.39
N GLN A 15 14.76 9.36 -6.68
CA GLN A 15 16.13 9.83 -6.51
C GLN A 15 16.65 10.44 -7.83
N THR A 16 17.21 11.62 -7.71
CA THR A 16 17.93 12.31 -8.81
C THR A 16 19.32 12.63 -8.36
N ASP A 17 20.30 12.36 -9.21
CA ASP A 17 21.72 12.62 -8.95
C ASP A 17 22.20 13.72 -9.86
N LYS A 18 22.94 14.69 -9.29
CA LYS A 18 23.57 15.79 -9.99
C LYS A 18 25.08 15.69 -9.80
N LEU A 19 25.82 15.73 -10.89
CA LEU A 19 27.27 15.88 -10.86
C LEU A 19 27.64 17.35 -10.62
N GLU A 20 28.34 17.62 -9.54
CA GLU A 20 28.80 18.96 -9.20
C GLU A 20 30.12 19.30 -9.94
N MET A 21 30.52 20.58 -9.91
CA MET A 21 31.71 21.04 -10.60
C MET A 21 33.02 20.47 -10.05
N ASP A 22 33.04 20.06 -8.79
CA ASP A 22 34.17 19.41 -8.13
C ASP A 22 34.27 17.90 -8.37
N GLY A 23 33.33 17.34 -9.19
CA GLY A 23 33.26 15.93 -9.48
C GLY A 23 32.48 15.10 -8.43
N SER A 24 31.98 15.72 -7.37
CA SER A 24 31.09 15.05 -6.41
C SER A 24 29.69 14.82 -6.98
N ILE A 25 28.96 13.84 -6.44
CA ILE A 25 27.56 13.58 -6.80
C ILE A 25 26.67 14.01 -5.63
N THR A 26 25.74 14.88 -5.92
CA THR A 26 24.70 15.28 -4.97
C THR A 26 23.38 14.62 -5.32
N SER A 27 22.86 13.80 -4.39
CA SER A 27 21.56 13.13 -4.55
C SER A 27 20.45 13.94 -3.89
N THR A 28 19.38 14.16 -4.64
CA THR A 28 18.13 14.74 -4.13
C THR A 28 17.03 13.69 -4.23
N TYR A 29 16.25 13.55 -3.17
CA TYR A 29 15.15 12.62 -3.04
C TYR A 29 13.83 13.39 -3.02
N ILE A 30 12.88 12.95 -3.82
CA ILE A 30 11.53 13.49 -3.87
C ILE A 30 10.61 12.40 -3.34
N TYR A 31 10.09 12.59 -2.13
CA TYR A 31 9.12 11.69 -1.53
C TYR A 31 7.71 12.16 -1.87
N VAL A 32 6.95 11.31 -2.56
CA VAL A 32 5.53 11.53 -2.86
C VAL A 32 4.73 10.60 -1.95
N GLU A 33 4.10 11.18 -0.93
CA GLU A 33 3.29 10.48 0.06
C GLU A 33 1.82 10.57 -0.32
N LEU A 34 1.18 9.45 -0.64
CA LEU A 34 -0.21 9.39 -1.12
C LEU A 34 -1.14 8.95 0.02
N MET A 35 -1.29 9.81 1.04
CA MET A 35 -2.00 9.54 2.30
C MET A 35 -3.37 10.24 2.38
N GLY A 36 -4.08 10.37 1.25
CA GLY A 36 -5.36 11.06 1.17
C GLY A 36 -5.23 12.55 1.56
N LYS A 37 -5.95 13.00 2.58
CA LYS A 37 -5.87 14.40 3.04
C LYS A 37 -4.49 14.80 3.60
N TYR A 38 -3.62 13.84 3.88
CA TYR A 38 -2.24 14.06 4.35
C TYR A 38 -1.21 13.84 3.24
N SER A 39 -1.65 13.73 1.97
CA SER A 39 -0.73 13.61 0.85
C SER A 39 0.21 14.80 0.77
N ASN A 40 1.48 14.53 0.46
CA ASN A 40 2.51 15.55 0.38
C ASN A 40 3.56 15.19 -0.65
N CYS A 41 4.31 16.19 -1.11
CA CYS A 41 5.51 16.02 -1.93
C CYS A 41 6.64 16.75 -1.21
N ILE A 42 7.73 16.02 -0.90
CA ILE A 42 8.77 16.48 -0.01
C ILE A 42 10.12 16.31 -0.70
N PHE A 43 10.88 17.41 -0.82
CA PHE A 43 12.22 17.44 -1.38
C PHE A 43 13.24 17.29 -0.26
N VAL A 44 14.11 16.30 -0.35
CA VAL A 44 15.07 15.95 0.71
C VAL A 44 16.47 15.83 0.11
N GLN A 45 17.47 16.41 0.79
CA GLN A 45 18.88 16.25 0.46
C GLN A 45 19.67 16.01 1.75
N ASN A 46 20.53 15.02 1.75
CA ASN A 46 21.31 14.63 2.95
C ASN A 46 20.43 14.37 4.20
N GLY A 47 19.23 13.81 3.99
CA GLY A 47 18.26 13.55 5.06
C GLY A 47 17.51 14.78 5.57
N ILE A 48 17.79 15.98 5.04
CA ILE A 48 17.17 17.23 5.45
C ILE A 48 16.15 17.70 4.42
N ILE A 49 14.98 18.12 4.89
CA ILE A 49 13.92 18.68 4.05
C ILE A 49 14.40 20.02 3.48
N LEU A 50 14.45 20.10 2.16
CA LEU A 50 14.68 21.34 1.43
C LEU A 50 13.40 22.16 1.33
N GLU A 51 12.33 21.48 0.91
CA GLU A 51 11.01 22.08 0.71
C GLU A 51 9.92 20.97 0.72
N SER A 52 8.67 21.37 0.91
CA SER A 52 7.50 20.48 0.81
C SER A 52 6.27 21.21 0.28
N LEU A 53 5.39 20.49 -0.39
CA LEU A 53 4.15 21.04 -0.92
C LEU A 53 3.25 21.58 0.21
N ILE A 54 3.20 20.86 1.33
CA ILE A 54 2.44 21.25 2.52
C ILE A 54 3.37 21.20 3.73
N HIS A 55 3.53 22.36 4.39
CA HIS A 55 4.22 22.42 5.67
C HIS A 55 3.33 21.92 6.81
N VAL A 56 3.86 21.04 7.65
CA VAL A 56 3.17 20.48 8.80
C VAL A 56 3.92 20.89 10.07
N SER A 57 3.31 21.81 10.83
CA SER A 57 3.88 22.26 12.10
C SER A 57 3.61 21.26 13.24
N PRO A 58 4.35 21.33 14.36
CA PRO A 58 4.09 20.52 15.56
C PRO A 58 2.69 20.72 16.15
N LEU A 59 2.07 21.88 15.87
CA LEU A 59 0.68 22.14 16.29
C LEU A 59 -0.35 21.38 15.45
N MET A 60 -0.03 21.11 14.18
CA MET A 60 -0.89 20.36 13.25
C MET A 60 -0.73 18.85 13.42
N ASN A 61 0.50 18.40 13.66
CA ASN A 61 0.81 17.00 13.94
C ASN A 61 1.95 16.90 14.95
N ARG A 62 1.66 16.32 16.11
CA ARG A 62 2.64 16.18 17.22
C ARG A 62 3.68 15.08 16.95
N GLU A 63 3.34 14.09 16.14
CA GLU A 63 4.19 12.93 15.87
C GLU A 63 5.20 13.22 14.75
N ARG A 64 4.84 14.06 13.78
CA ARG A 64 5.67 14.30 12.60
C ARG A 64 5.49 15.72 12.07
N SER A 65 6.54 16.50 12.08
CA SER A 65 6.59 17.82 11.47
C SER A 65 7.27 17.76 10.12
N ILE A 66 6.80 18.55 9.15
CA ILE A 66 7.35 18.65 7.79
C ILE A 66 7.53 20.11 7.48
N SER A 67 8.78 20.57 7.52
CA SER A 67 9.15 21.96 7.19
C SER A 67 10.63 22.00 6.76
N PRO A 68 11.03 22.99 5.96
CA PRO A 68 12.42 23.17 5.57
C PRO A 68 13.38 23.16 6.76
N LYS A 69 14.56 22.58 6.56
CA LYS A 69 15.65 22.41 7.54
C LYS A 69 15.39 21.37 8.63
N LEU A 70 14.22 20.72 8.68
CA LEU A 70 14.01 19.57 9.55
C LEU A 70 14.54 18.30 8.90
N GLN A 71 14.88 17.31 9.73
CA GLN A 71 15.19 15.97 9.26
C GLN A 71 13.91 15.31 8.71
N TYR A 72 14.03 14.68 7.55
CA TYR A 72 12.95 13.87 7.00
C TYR A 72 12.86 12.54 7.74
N ASN A 73 11.67 12.20 8.21
CA ASN A 73 11.34 10.90 8.77
C ASN A 73 10.16 10.33 8.01
N LEU A 74 10.16 9.02 7.79
CA LEU A 74 9.01 8.32 7.22
C LEU A 74 7.77 8.45 8.12
N PRO A 75 6.55 8.32 7.58
CA PRO A 75 5.34 8.26 8.39
C PRO A 75 5.41 7.16 9.47
N PRO A 76 4.72 7.32 10.62
CA PRO A 76 4.86 6.44 11.79
C PRO A 76 4.49 4.97 11.55
N ASN A 77 3.76 4.64 10.49
CA ASN A 77 3.44 3.26 10.10
C ASN A 77 4.52 2.55 9.27
N ALA A 78 5.69 3.18 9.07
CA ALA A 78 6.79 2.63 8.27
C ALA A 78 7.46 1.38 8.87
N ASN A 79 7.11 1.00 10.11
CA ASN A 79 7.63 -0.21 10.77
C ASN A 79 6.92 -1.50 10.35
N ARG A 80 5.90 -1.42 9.50
CA ARG A 80 5.26 -2.61 8.94
C ARG A 80 6.15 -3.22 7.87
N VAL A 81 6.08 -4.55 7.78
CA VAL A 81 6.84 -5.30 6.78
C VAL A 81 6.13 -5.19 5.43
N SER A 82 6.88 -4.97 4.36
CA SER A 82 6.33 -5.08 3.00
C SER A 82 5.91 -6.53 2.74
N LEU A 83 4.74 -6.72 2.12
CA LEU A 83 4.32 -8.06 1.67
C LEU A 83 5.33 -8.70 0.71
N MET A 84 6.13 -7.89 0.02
CA MET A 84 7.14 -8.39 -0.92
C MET A 84 8.48 -8.74 -0.26
N ASP A 85 8.75 -8.23 0.95
CA ASP A 85 10.09 -8.29 1.57
C ASP A 85 10.16 -9.15 2.84
N PHE A 86 9.06 -9.82 3.25
CA PHE A 86 9.12 -10.66 4.45
C PHE A 86 9.87 -11.98 4.20
N ASP A 87 10.52 -12.49 5.24
CA ASP A 87 11.09 -13.84 5.24
C ASP A 87 10.00 -14.87 5.54
N CYS A 88 9.81 -15.81 4.61
CA CYS A 88 8.82 -16.88 4.73
C CYS A 88 9.07 -17.79 5.94
N ASN A 89 10.33 -17.93 6.38
CA ASN A 89 10.69 -18.75 7.53
C ASN A 89 10.31 -18.09 8.87
N GLU A 90 10.22 -16.75 8.90
CA GLU A 90 9.91 -15.98 10.10
C GLU A 90 8.42 -15.62 10.23
N ILE A 91 7.62 -15.92 9.21
CA ILE A 91 6.23 -15.45 9.13
C ILE A 91 5.37 -15.89 10.32
N LYS A 92 5.57 -17.12 10.82
CA LYS A 92 4.83 -17.63 11.98
C LYS A 92 5.17 -16.84 13.24
N ASN A 93 6.45 -16.53 13.44
CA ASN A 93 6.91 -15.72 14.56
C ASN A 93 6.36 -14.30 14.47
N LEU A 94 6.34 -13.72 13.26
CA LEU A 94 5.75 -12.40 13.02
C LEU A 94 4.27 -12.38 13.35
N LEU A 95 3.50 -13.37 12.89
CA LEU A 95 2.06 -13.46 13.14
C LEU A 95 1.77 -13.60 14.64
N THR A 96 2.46 -14.50 15.33
CA THR A 96 2.25 -14.77 16.76
C THR A 96 2.78 -13.64 17.66
N SER A 97 3.75 -12.84 17.19
CA SER A 97 4.28 -11.70 17.95
C SER A 97 3.26 -10.59 18.18
N PHE A 98 2.17 -10.54 17.40
CA PHE A 98 1.12 -9.56 17.56
C PHE A 98 0.24 -9.79 18.83
N GLY A 99 0.32 -10.97 19.44
CA GLY A 99 -0.42 -11.30 20.66
C GLY A 99 -1.90 -11.64 20.40
N ASN A 100 -2.81 -11.17 21.26
CA ASN A 100 -4.22 -11.59 21.28
C ASN A 100 -5.11 -10.89 20.25
N GLY A 101 -4.58 -10.43 19.13
CA GLY A 101 -5.35 -9.87 18.03
C GLY A 101 -6.00 -10.94 17.15
N SER A 102 -7.08 -10.58 16.44
CA SER A 102 -7.64 -11.49 15.44
C SER A 102 -6.68 -11.64 14.24
N VAL A 103 -6.82 -12.72 13.48
CA VAL A 103 -6.01 -13.00 12.28
C VAL A 103 -6.00 -11.79 11.34
N GLN A 104 -7.17 -11.22 11.03
CA GLN A 104 -7.24 -10.06 10.15
C GLN A 104 -6.57 -8.81 10.75
N GLN A 105 -6.67 -8.60 12.06
CA GLN A 105 -6.00 -7.48 12.74
C GLN A 105 -4.48 -7.66 12.71
N SER A 106 -4.00 -8.87 13.00
CA SER A 106 -2.58 -9.21 12.99
C SER A 106 -1.96 -9.00 11.59
N ILE A 107 -2.59 -9.52 10.53
CA ILE A 107 -2.12 -9.33 9.16
C ILE A 107 -2.04 -7.83 8.80
N ARG A 108 -3.08 -7.05 9.09
CA ARG A 108 -3.11 -5.61 8.80
C ARG A 108 -2.13 -4.79 9.62
N ALA A 109 -1.79 -5.24 10.84
CA ALA A 109 -0.83 -4.55 11.69
C ALA A 109 0.62 -4.85 11.29
N ILE A 110 0.88 -6.08 10.83
CA ILE A 110 2.22 -6.54 10.47
C ILE A 110 2.61 -6.08 9.07
N PHE A 111 1.71 -6.19 8.10
CA PHE A 111 2.05 -5.98 6.69
C PHE A 111 1.56 -4.64 6.15
N ASN A 112 2.40 -3.99 5.35
CA ASN A 112 2.00 -2.91 4.46
C ASN A 112 1.41 -3.47 3.16
N GLY A 113 0.58 -2.65 2.50
CA GLY A 113 0.01 -3.00 1.19
C GLY A 113 -1.17 -3.98 1.24
N PHE A 114 -1.56 -4.50 2.42
CA PHE A 114 -2.69 -5.41 2.57
C PHE A 114 -4.03 -4.68 2.52
N GLY A 115 -4.54 -4.49 1.31
CA GLY A 115 -5.92 -4.07 1.08
C GLY A 115 -6.92 -5.18 1.38
N LYS A 116 -8.20 -4.80 1.55
CA LYS A 116 -9.27 -5.79 1.82
C LYS A 116 -9.30 -6.94 0.82
N PRO A 117 -9.15 -6.74 -0.51
CA PRO A 117 -9.18 -7.84 -1.47
C PRO A 117 -8.10 -8.91 -1.25
N LEU A 118 -6.87 -8.50 -0.91
CA LEU A 118 -5.79 -9.44 -0.64
C LEU A 118 -5.98 -10.16 0.71
N LEU A 119 -6.54 -9.47 1.69
CA LEU A 119 -6.89 -10.09 2.96
C LEU A 119 -7.97 -11.17 2.78
N ASP A 120 -9.05 -10.85 2.06
CA ASP A 120 -10.12 -11.78 1.76
C ASP A 120 -9.59 -13.03 1.01
N GLU A 121 -8.62 -12.83 0.10
CA GLU A 121 -7.95 -13.93 -0.61
C GLU A 121 -7.17 -14.86 0.32
N VAL A 122 -6.34 -14.29 1.21
CA VAL A 122 -5.56 -15.09 2.17
C VAL A 122 -6.47 -15.84 3.11
N LEU A 123 -7.51 -15.21 3.63
CA LEU A 123 -8.49 -15.84 4.51
C LEU A 123 -9.22 -16.98 3.80
N TYR A 124 -9.62 -16.78 2.54
CA TYR A 124 -10.24 -17.81 1.73
C TYR A 124 -9.33 -19.03 1.54
N ILE A 125 -8.09 -18.81 1.11
CA ILE A 125 -7.11 -19.88 0.88
C ILE A 125 -6.78 -20.64 2.17
N SER A 126 -6.65 -19.92 3.30
CA SER A 126 -6.36 -20.53 4.60
C SER A 126 -7.58 -21.13 5.30
N ASN A 127 -8.76 -20.97 4.73
CA ASN A 127 -10.04 -21.42 5.31
C ASN A 127 -10.29 -20.87 6.73
N LEU A 128 -9.96 -19.57 6.91
CA LEU A 128 -10.17 -18.83 8.15
C LEU A 128 -11.20 -17.72 7.94
N SER A 129 -11.97 -17.40 8.97
CA SER A 129 -12.92 -16.26 8.93
C SER A 129 -12.23 -14.91 9.10
N GLY A 130 -11.06 -14.93 9.73
CA GLY A 130 -10.29 -13.74 10.10
C GLY A 130 -10.61 -13.21 11.50
N GLU A 131 -11.67 -13.69 12.14
CA GLU A 131 -12.04 -13.30 13.51
C GLU A 131 -11.39 -14.20 14.58
N GLU A 132 -10.81 -15.33 14.18
CA GLU A 132 -10.05 -16.21 15.07
C GLU A 132 -8.89 -15.45 15.71
N ILE A 133 -8.64 -15.72 16.99
CA ILE A 133 -7.47 -15.14 17.69
C ILE A 133 -6.21 -15.85 17.20
N ILE A 134 -5.19 -15.06 16.82
CA ILE A 134 -3.97 -15.59 16.18
C ILE A 134 -3.22 -16.60 17.08
N THR A 135 -3.25 -16.38 18.39
CA THR A 135 -2.59 -17.27 19.38
C THR A 135 -3.35 -18.57 19.63
N ASP A 136 -4.63 -18.64 19.27
CA ASP A 136 -5.49 -19.79 19.47
C ASP A 136 -5.50 -20.72 18.23
N LEU A 137 -4.86 -20.30 17.14
CA LEU A 137 -4.72 -21.15 15.96
C LEU A 137 -3.88 -22.39 16.28
N ASP A 138 -4.35 -23.54 15.86
CA ASP A 138 -3.55 -24.76 15.91
C ASP A 138 -2.41 -24.72 14.89
N THR A 139 -1.50 -25.68 15.00
CA THR A 139 -0.30 -25.75 14.14
C THR A 139 -0.68 -25.86 12.67
N PHE A 140 -1.73 -26.61 12.33
CA PHE A 140 -2.18 -26.80 10.95
C PHE A 140 -2.76 -25.50 10.38
N GLN A 141 -3.59 -24.79 11.14
CA GLN A 141 -4.16 -23.50 10.74
C GLN A 141 -3.07 -22.44 10.52
N LEU A 142 -2.09 -22.38 11.44
CA LEU A 142 -0.98 -21.45 11.32
C LEU A 142 -0.06 -21.79 10.13
N ASP A 143 0.17 -23.07 9.85
CA ASP A 143 0.91 -23.51 8.66
C ASP A 143 0.17 -23.15 7.37
N THR A 144 -1.13 -23.38 7.32
CA THR A 144 -1.96 -23.05 6.16
C THR A 144 -1.99 -21.54 5.89
N LEU A 145 -2.14 -20.73 6.95
CA LEU A 145 -2.10 -19.28 6.86
C LEU A 145 -0.73 -18.78 6.36
N SER A 146 0.34 -19.33 6.93
CA SER A 146 1.72 -18.96 6.53
C SER A 146 1.98 -19.31 5.07
N LYS A 147 1.51 -20.48 4.63
CA LYS A 147 1.60 -20.90 3.23
C LYS A 147 0.78 -19.99 2.32
N ALA A 148 -0.45 -19.64 2.70
CA ALA A 148 -1.30 -18.74 1.91
C ALA A 148 -0.65 -17.36 1.70
N LEU A 149 0.00 -16.80 2.72
CA LEU A 149 0.75 -15.55 2.63
C LEU A 149 1.95 -15.66 1.69
N ASN A 150 2.70 -16.76 1.78
CA ASN A 150 3.83 -17.00 0.91
C ASN A 150 3.40 -17.20 -0.56
N ASP A 151 2.37 -17.99 -0.79
CA ASP A 151 1.82 -18.24 -2.13
C ASP A 151 1.29 -16.93 -2.75
N LEU A 152 0.68 -16.06 -1.94
CA LEU A 152 0.25 -14.73 -2.38
C LEU A 152 1.44 -13.86 -2.79
N LYS A 153 2.53 -13.84 -2.01
CA LYS A 153 3.77 -13.13 -2.37
C LYS A 153 4.29 -13.61 -3.72
N VAL A 154 4.45 -14.92 -3.89
CA VAL A 154 4.94 -15.52 -5.15
C VAL A 154 4.03 -15.18 -6.33
N LYS A 155 2.69 -15.22 -6.15
CA LYS A 155 1.73 -14.82 -7.19
C LYS A 155 1.91 -13.35 -7.59
N LEU A 156 2.10 -12.45 -6.62
CA LEU A 156 2.30 -11.02 -6.87
C LEU A 156 3.63 -10.75 -7.57
N GLU A 157 4.71 -11.40 -7.17
CA GLU A 157 6.04 -11.28 -7.80
C GLU A 157 6.03 -11.70 -9.27
N ASN A 158 5.27 -12.74 -9.61
CA ASN A 158 5.17 -13.28 -10.96
C ASN A 158 3.96 -12.74 -11.75
N SER A 159 3.26 -11.74 -11.21
CA SER A 159 2.07 -11.21 -11.86
C SER A 159 2.42 -10.37 -13.08
N ASN A 160 1.78 -10.68 -14.22
CA ASN A 160 1.90 -9.92 -15.47
C ASN A 160 0.55 -9.35 -15.93
N GLY A 161 -0.50 -9.54 -15.15
CA GLY A 161 -1.85 -9.06 -15.45
C GLY A 161 -2.23 -7.82 -14.67
N LEU A 162 -3.26 -7.15 -15.13
CA LEU A 162 -3.96 -6.13 -14.37
C LEU A 162 -5.46 -6.24 -14.67
N PHE A 163 -6.26 -6.38 -13.61
CA PHE A 163 -7.66 -6.70 -13.72
C PHE A 163 -8.50 -5.68 -12.94
N THR A 164 -9.66 -5.31 -13.49
CA THR A 164 -10.76 -4.81 -12.68
C THR A 164 -11.61 -6.00 -12.26
N LEU A 165 -11.71 -6.20 -10.98
CA LEU A 165 -12.44 -7.28 -10.34
C LEU A 165 -13.68 -6.71 -9.64
N VAL A 166 -14.72 -7.53 -9.51
CA VAL A 166 -15.93 -7.21 -8.76
C VAL A 166 -16.29 -8.37 -7.85
N ASN A 167 -16.63 -8.08 -6.60
CA ASN A 167 -17.17 -9.07 -5.68
C ASN A 167 -18.71 -9.14 -5.73
N ASP A 168 -19.30 -10.06 -5.01
CA ASP A 168 -20.75 -10.27 -4.97
C ASP A 168 -21.53 -9.06 -4.42
N ASN A 169 -20.87 -8.16 -3.67
CA ASN A 169 -21.45 -6.91 -3.19
C ASN A 169 -21.24 -5.73 -4.18
N ASN A 170 -20.93 -6.00 -5.43
CA ASN A 170 -20.65 -5.01 -6.49
C ASN A 170 -19.49 -4.05 -6.17
N LYS A 171 -18.62 -4.38 -5.22
CA LYS A 171 -17.43 -3.59 -4.95
C LYS A 171 -16.34 -3.93 -5.95
N LYS A 172 -15.84 -2.90 -6.63
CA LYS A 172 -14.75 -3.02 -7.60
C LYS A 172 -13.40 -2.91 -6.89
N ALA A 173 -12.43 -3.67 -7.40
CA ALA A 173 -11.02 -3.61 -7.01
C ALA A 173 -10.15 -3.73 -8.27
N HIS A 174 -8.99 -3.07 -8.24
CA HIS A 174 -7.93 -3.30 -9.24
C HIS A 174 -6.89 -4.21 -8.60
N ALA A 175 -6.50 -5.25 -9.31
CA ALA A 175 -5.51 -6.22 -8.83
C ALA A 175 -4.64 -6.72 -9.99
N SER A 176 -3.39 -7.06 -9.67
CA SER A 176 -2.47 -7.69 -10.62
C SER A 176 -2.60 -9.22 -10.68
N ILE A 177 -3.42 -9.79 -9.81
CA ILE A 177 -3.70 -11.23 -9.73
C ILE A 177 -5.21 -11.48 -9.68
N LEU A 178 -5.60 -12.70 -10.05
CA LEU A 178 -6.97 -13.18 -9.89
C LEU A 178 -7.23 -13.55 -8.43
N LEU A 179 -8.41 -13.20 -7.91
CA LEU A 179 -8.86 -13.45 -6.55
C LEU A 179 -10.10 -14.34 -6.56
N HIS A 180 -10.18 -15.34 -5.65
CA HIS A 180 -11.23 -16.37 -5.65
C HIS A 180 -12.65 -15.80 -5.48
N ASN A 181 -12.82 -14.81 -4.60
CA ASN A 181 -14.14 -14.21 -4.30
C ASN A 181 -14.48 -13.02 -5.21
N TYR A 182 -13.79 -12.91 -6.36
CA TYR A 182 -13.98 -11.82 -7.31
C TYR A 182 -14.15 -12.34 -8.73
N LYS A 183 -15.02 -11.69 -9.50
CA LYS A 183 -15.17 -11.93 -10.93
C LYS A 183 -14.40 -10.89 -11.72
N VAL A 184 -13.76 -11.31 -12.80
CA VAL A 184 -13.08 -10.39 -13.74
C VAL A 184 -14.13 -9.62 -14.51
N LEU A 185 -14.09 -8.28 -14.42
CA LEU A 185 -14.86 -7.39 -15.28
C LEU A 185 -14.10 -7.00 -16.53
N LYS A 186 -12.82 -6.70 -16.39
CA LYS A 186 -11.96 -6.25 -17.47
C LYS A 186 -10.51 -6.55 -17.17
N GLU A 187 -9.75 -6.85 -18.19
CA GLU A 187 -8.30 -6.99 -18.19
C GLU A 187 -7.67 -5.85 -18.96
N TYR A 188 -6.49 -5.41 -18.55
CA TYR A 188 -5.76 -4.29 -19.13
C TYR A 188 -4.31 -4.69 -19.41
N ASN A 189 -3.71 -4.09 -20.43
CA ASN A 189 -2.31 -4.30 -20.75
C ASN A 189 -1.38 -3.49 -19.83
N THR A 190 -1.85 -2.34 -19.35
CA THR A 190 -1.05 -1.45 -18.50
C THR A 190 -1.85 -0.89 -17.31
N ILE A 191 -1.13 -0.53 -16.24
CA ILE A 191 -1.71 0.15 -15.08
C ILE A 191 -2.30 1.51 -15.49
N SER A 192 -1.66 2.21 -16.42
CA SER A 192 -2.13 3.52 -16.90
C SER A 192 -3.51 3.43 -17.53
N GLU A 193 -3.77 2.44 -18.39
CA GLU A 193 -5.09 2.22 -18.99
C GLU A 193 -6.18 2.02 -17.93
N ALA A 194 -5.91 1.18 -16.92
CA ALA A 194 -6.87 0.92 -15.84
C ALA A 194 -7.15 2.17 -14.99
N LEU A 195 -6.13 2.95 -14.69
CA LEU A 195 -6.26 4.18 -13.92
C LEU A 195 -6.99 5.26 -14.70
N GLU A 196 -6.68 5.46 -15.98
CA GLU A 196 -7.37 6.41 -16.85
C GLU A 196 -8.86 6.11 -16.92
N GLU A 197 -9.24 4.86 -17.17
CA GLU A 197 -10.64 4.46 -17.20
C GLU A 197 -11.34 4.68 -15.85
N SER A 198 -10.68 4.36 -14.75
CA SER A 198 -11.21 4.60 -13.40
C SER A 198 -11.47 6.08 -13.13
N ILE A 199 -10.54 6.95 -13.53
CA ILE A 199 -10.66 8.40 -13.38
C ILE A 199 -11.79 8.96 -14.25
N HIS A 200 -11.89 8.53 -15.51
CA HIS A 200 -12.95 8.96 -16.40
C HIS A 200 -14.33 8.57 -15.89
N ASN A 201 -14.50 7.35 -15.42
CA ASN A 201 -15.76 6.88 -14.84
C ASN A 201 -16.14 7.68 -13.58
N THR A 202 -15.20 8.00 -12.72
CA THR A 202 -15.44 8.79 -11.51
C THR A 202 -15.84 10.22 -11.85
N LYS A 203 -15.20 10.85 -12.83
CA LYS A 203 -15.55 12.21 -13.28
C LYS A 203 -16.95 12.24 -13.91
N ALA A 204 -17.32 11.23 -14.70
CA ALA A 204 -18.65 11.15 -15.31
C ALA A 204 -19.77 11.05 -14.26
N ILE A 205 -19.56 10.25 -13.20
CA ILE A 205 -20.50 10.10 -12.08
C ILE A 205 -20.64 11.43 -11.34
N HIS A 206 -19.55 12.08 -10.97
CA HIS A 206 -19.59 13.38 -10.27
C HIS A 206 -20.24 14.49 -11.07
N THR A 207 -20.12 14.46 -12.40
CA THR A 207 -20.76 15.43 -13.28
C THR A 207 -22.27 15.19 -13.34
N ALA A 208 -22.68 13.93 -13.47
CA ALA A 208 -24.09 13.54 -13.46
C ALA A 208 -24.79 13.88 -12.13
N ASP A 209 -24.14 13.60 -10.99
CA ASP A 209 -24.67 13.96 -9.67
C ASP A 209 -24.86 15.46 -9.50
N LYS A 210 -23.89 16.28 -9.94
CA LYS A 210 -23.99 17.75 -9.90
C LYS A 210 -25.06 18.31 -10.85
N GLU A 211 -25.35 17.65 -11.95
CA GLU A 211 -26.44 18.02 -12.84
C GLU A 211 -27.80 17.66 -12.25
N LEU A 212 -27.90 16.50 -11.59
CA LEU A 212 -29.11 16.10 -10.86
C LEU A 212 -29.45 17.04 -9.69
N GLU A 213 -28.45 17.46 -8.91
CA GLU A 213 -28.63 18.43 -7.81
C GLU A 213 -29.07 19.81 -8.27
N LYS A 214 -28.86 20.16 -9.53
CA LYS A 214 -29.35 21.44 -10.10
C LYS A 214 -30.80 21.42 -10.62
N ILE A 215 -31.34 20.20 -10.76
CA ILE A 215 -32.69 19.96 -11.30
C ILE A 215 -33.71 19.72 -10.17
N LEU A 216 -33.24 19.38 -8.98
CA LEU A 216 -34.01 19.24 -7.75
C LEU A 216 -33.99 20.54 -6.95
#